data_01fde23228a675a05361276a29c9de3f
#
_entry.id   01fde23228a675a05361276a29c9de3f
#
_cell.length_a   1.000
_cell.length_b   1.000
_cell.length_c   1.000
_cell.angle_alpha   90.00
_cell.angle_beta   90.00
_cell.angle_gamma   90.00
#
_symmetry.space_group_name_H-M   'P 1'
#
loop_
_entity.id
_entity.type
_entity.pdbx_description
1 polymer ?
#
loop_
_entity_poly.entity_id
_entity_poly.type
_entity_poly.pdbx_seq_one_letter_code
_entity_poly.pdbx_strand_id
1 'polypeptide(L)'
;SRKIAGHTLHPDTLIFAAVNGGQHGAQYQVGEMDPAELDRYTVFDVEPTIEDWLNWAGDNITKPIWDFINSNHQHLEHSDDYEPNKVYPSRRSWERLSQTLVTAGVKWEQSPTIYHLSAGFVGMEAAIAFNDYLREYKNELTVEQLIDEGRIDETNDWSRRLSRAKFSMRNSVQNN
;
A
#
# COMPACT_ATOMS: atom_id res chain seq x y z
N SER A 1 29.19 26.60 -7.02
CA SER A 1 29.90 26.85 -5.72
C SER A 1 29.17 26.06 -4.63
N ARG A 2 29.91 25.33 -3.79
CA ARG A 2 29.34 24.57 -2.66
C ARG A 2 29.02 25.51 -1.47
N LYS A 3 28.14 26.48 -1.71
CA LYS A 3 27.71 27.46 -0.72
C LYS A 3 26.19 27.58 -0.69
N ILE A 4 25.61 27.62 0.50
CA ILE A 4 24.18 27.88 0.74
C ILE A 4 24.08 29.07 1.69
N ALA A 5 23.36 30.10 1.30
CA ALA A 5 23.17 31.35 2.09
C ALA A 5 24.47 31.91 2.67
N GLY A 6 25.55 31.90 1.90
CA GLY A 6 26.87 32.41 2.32
C GLY A 6 27.76 31.40 3.10
N HIS A 7 27.19 30.28 3.54
CA HIS A 7 27.93 29.23 4.26
C HIS A 7 28.54 28.22 3.29
N THR A 8 29.80 27.88 3.47
CA THR A 8 30.48 26.85 2.67
C THR A 8 30.14 25.48 3.22
N LEU A 9 29.66 24.58 2.33
CA LEU A 9 29.42 23.19 2.69
C LEU A 9 30.74 22.43 2.85
N HIS A 10 30.73 21.43 3.74
CA HIS A 10 31.85 20.53 3.89
C HIS A 10 32.21 19.84 2.56
N PRO A 11 33.47 19.56 2.22
CA PRO A 11 33.88 18.92 0.98
C PRO A 11 33.14 17.58 0.71
N ASP A 12 32.90 16.81 1.77
CA ASP A 12 32.26 15.48 1.68
C ASP A 12 30.74 15.54 1.71
N THR A 13 30.10 16.73 1.68
CA THR A 13 28.65 16.86 1.61
C THR A 13 28.15 16.39 0.25
N LEU A 14 27.23 15.41 0.27
CA LEU A 14 26.47 15.01 -0.90
C LEU A 14 25.17 15.82 -0.97
N ILE A 15 24.81 16.25 -2.18
CA ILE A 15 23.59 17.01 -2.43
C ILE A 15 22.68 16.16 -3.29
N PHE A 16 21.48 15.89 -2.78
CA PHE A 16 20.43 15.17 -3.51
C PHE A 16 19.24 16.08 -3.68
N ALA A 17 18.57 15.96 -4.81
CA ALA A 17 17.27 16.56 -5.07
C ALA A 17 16.31 15.49 -5.55
N ALA A 18 15.08 15.52 -5.06
CA ALA A 18 13.99 14.68 -5.54
C ALA A 18 12.90 15.60 -6.08
N VAL A 19 12.50 15.36 -7.30
CA VAL A 19 11.45 16.13 -7.98
C VAL A 19 10.37 15.19 -8.51
N ASN A 20 9.12 15.61 -8.42
CA ASN A 20 8.04 14.92 -9.10
C ASN A 20 8.01 15.41 -10.55
N GLY A 21 8.47 14.57 -11.47
CA GLY A 21 8.62 14.90 -12.88
C GLY A 21 8.10 13.82 -13.80
N GLY A 22 8.55 13.82 -15.04
CA GLY A 22 8.22 12.81 -16.04
C GLY A 22 6.77 12.90 -16.52
N GLN A 23 6.18 11.76 -16.84
CA GLN A 23 4.79 11.67 -17.35
C GLN A 23 3.74 12.21 -16.36
N HIS A 24 4.06 12.22 -15.06
CA HIS A 24 3.21 12.73 -13.99
C HIS A 24 3.45 14.21 -13.68
N GLY A 25 4.45 14.84 -14.27
CA GLY A 25 4.82 16.25 -14.02
C GLY A 25 3.73 17.26 -14.39
N ALA A 26 2.87 16.92 -15.35
CA ALA A 26 1.73 17.78 -15.74
C ALA A 26 0.66 17.91 -14.63
N GLN A 27 0.59 16.98 -13.71
CA GLN A 27 -0.36 17.00 -12.57
C GLN A 27 0.16 17.81 -11.39
N TYR A 28 1.46 18.02 -11.32
CA TYR A 28 2.10 18.87 -10.32
C TYR A 28 2.57 20.15 -11.00
N GLN A 29 2.27 21.31 -10.43
CA GLN A 29 2.83 22.59 -10.88
C GLN A 29 4.33 22.66 -10.55
N VAL A 30 5.11 21.80 -11.18
CA VAL A 30 6.57 21.79 -11.06
C VAL A 30 7.10 22.62 -12.23
N GLY A 31 7.82 23.68 -11.95
CA GLY A 31 8.54 24.42 -12.99
C GLY A 31 9.51 23.48 -13.69
N GLU A 32 9.55 23.56 -15.02
CA GLU A 32 10.56 22.82 -15.80
C GLU A 32 11.96 23.27 -15.38
N MET A 33 12.84 22.31 -15.10
CA MET A 33 14.24 22.63 -14.83
C MET A 33 14.92 23.07 -16.12
N ASP A 34 15.67 24.16 -16.03
CA ASP A 34 16.50 24.64 -17.15
C ASP A 34 17.50 23.53 -17.55
N PRO A 35 17.71 23.28 -18.85
CA PRO A 35 18.71 22.35 -19.34
C PRO A 35 20.11 22.58 -18.76
N ALA A 36 20.49 23.83 -18.50
CA ALA A 36 21.74 24.17 -17.86
C ALA A 36 21.80 23.80 -16.37
N GLU A 37 20.64 23.68 -15.70
CA GLU A 37 20.57 23.15 -14.35
C GLU A 37 20.66 21.63 -14.35
N LEU A 38 19.96 20.96 -15.26
CA LEU A 38 20.01 19.51 -15.40
C LEU A 38 21.41 18.99 -15.71
N ASP A 39 22.19 19.73 -16.53
CA ASP A 39 23.58 19.38 -16.87
C ASP A 39 24.53 19.33 -15.64
N ARG A 40 24.11 19.88 -14.52
CA ARG A 40 24.89 19.86 -13.26
C ARG A 40 24.57 18.69 -12.35
N TYR A 41 23.60 17.85 -12.70
CA TYR A 41 23.12 16.72 -11.92
C TYR A 41 23.27 15.40 -12.69
N THR A 42 23.46 14.33 -11.97
CA THR A 42 23.20 12.99 -12.49
C THR A 42 21.73 12.69 -12.22
N VAL A 43 20.94 12.57 -13.25
CA VAL A 43 19.50 12.35 -13.17
C VAL A 43 19.20 10.86 -13.20
N PHE A 44 18.36 10.40 -12.30
CA PHE A 44 17.87 9.03 -12.26
C PHE A 44 16.33 9.07 -12.23
N ASP A 45 15.70 8.35 -13.14
CA ASP A 45 14.28 8.08 -13.05
C ASP A 45 14.03 6.93 -12.07
N VAL A 46 13.12 7.16 -11.13
CA VAL A 46 12.77 6.17 -10.10
C VAL A 46 11.32 5.75 -10.30
N GLU A 47 11.12 4.56 -10.81
CA GLU A 47 9.82 3.96 -11.06
C GLU A 47 9.67 2.66 -10.23
N PRO A 48 9.29 2.75 -8.95
CA PRO A 48 9.14 1.58 -8.10
C PRO A 48 7.98 0.72 -8.60
N THR A 49 8.20 -0.58 -8.70
CA THR A 49 7.18 -1.55 -9.08
C THR A 49 6.19 -1.82 -7.94
N ILE A 50 5.08 -2.50 -8.25
CA ILE A 50 4.14 -2.99 -7.22
C ILE A 50 4.84 -4.01 -6.31
N GLU A 51 5.68 -4.87 -6.88
CA GLU A 51 6.46 -5.87 -6.12
C GLU A 51 7.43 -5.22 -5.13
N ASP A 52 8.12 -4.14 -5.51
CA ASP A 52 8.99 -3.39 -4.60
C ASP A 52 8.20 -2.89 -3.38
N TRP A 53 6.99 -2.37 -3.63
CA TRP A 53 6.13 -1.92 -2.55
C TRP A 53 5.64 -3.08 -1.68
N LEU A 54 5.19 -4.19 -2.26
CA LEU A 54 4.73 -5.37 -1.52
C LEU A 54 5.83 -5.98 -0.67
N ASN A 55 7.06 -6.04 -1.17
CA ASN A 55 8.21 -6.51 -0.42
C ASN A 55 8.49 -5.64 0.80
N TRP A 56 8.50 -4.30 0.61
CA TRP A 56 8.65 -3.37 1.71
C TRP A 56 7.46 -3.43 2.69
N ALA A 57 6.24 -3.50 2.16
CA ALA A 57 5.00 -3.49 2.93
C ALA A 57 4.83 -4.74 3.82
N GLY A 58 5.40 -5.88 3.44
CA GLY A 58 5.34 -7.11 4.23
C GLY A 58 5.83 -6.94 5.66
N ASP A 59 6.83 -6.09 5.87
CA ASP A 59 7.40 -5.81 7.19
C ASP A 59 6.89 -4.50 7.83
N ASN A 60 6.20 -3.64 7.07
CA ASN A 60 5.92 -2.26 7.49
C ASN A 60 4.44 -1.92 7.63
N ILE A 61 3.55 -2.74 7.09
CA ILE A 61 2.10 -2.52 7.20
C ILE A 61 1.40 -3.77 7.76
N THR A 62 0.15 -3.60 8.16
CA THR A 62 -0.65 -4.70 8.72
C THR A 62 -1.01 -5.73 7.66
N LYS A 63 -0.99 -7.00 8.05
CA LYS A 63 -1.29 -8.13 7.18
C LYS A 63 -2.62 -8.00 6.42
N PRO A 64 -3.76 -7.58 7.01
CA PRO A 64 -5.01 -7.43 6.27
C PRO A 64 -4.95 -6.46 5.10
N ILE A 65 -4.20 -5.36 5.23
CA ILE A 65 -4.00 -4.40 4.14
C ILE A 65 -3.05 -4.98 3.11
N TRP A 66 -1.97 -5.63 3.54
CA TRP A 66 -1.03 -6.28 2.64
C TRP A 66 -1.71 -7.35 1.79
N ASP A 67 -2.47 -8.27 2.41
CA ASP A 67 -3.20 -9.34 1.73
C ASP A 67 -4.23 -8.77 0.73
N PHE A 68 -4.94 -7.69 1.13
CA PHE A 68 -5.88 -7.01 0.25
C PHE A 68 -5.20 -6.46 -1.01
N ILE A 69 -4.11 -5.70 -0.84
CA ILE A 69 -3.40 -5.11 -1.98
C ILE A 69 -2.73 -6.17 -2.83
N ASN A 70 -2.15 -7.21 -2.22
CA ASN A 70 -1.55 -8.34 -2.94
C ASN A 70 -2.55 -9.07 -3.85
N SER A 71 -3.83 -9.07 -3.47
CA SER A 71 -4.91 -9.67 -4.28
C SER A 71 -5.62 -8.68 -5.20
N ASN A 72 -5.42 -7.36 -4.99
CA ASN A 72 -6.18 -6.29 -5.65
C ASN A 72 -5.26 -5.12 -6.00
N HIS A 73 -4.27 -5.36 -6.87
CA HIS A 73 -3.23 -4.39 -7.24
C HIS A 73 -3.78 -3.06 -7.77
N GLN A 74 -4.97 -3.08 -8.41
CA GLN A 74 -5.63 -1.89 -8.95
C GLN A 74 -6.03 -0.85 -7.88
N HIS A 75 -6.06 -1.26 -6.61
CA HIS A 75 -6.37 -0.36 -5.50
C HIS A 75 -5.13 0.19 -4.79
N LEU A 76 -3.91 -0.15 -5.24
CA LEU A 76 -2.69 0.36 -4.63
C LEU A 76 -2.52 1.86 -4.86
N GLU A 77 -2.72 2.28 -6.09
CA GLU A 77 -2.58 3.68 -6.51
C GLU A 77 -3.51 4.00 -7.67
N HIS A 78 -3.85 5.27 -7.81
CA HIS A 78 -4.69 5.75 -8.89
C HIS A 78 -3.87 5.89 -10.17
N SER A 79 -4.42 5.46 -11.31
CA SER A 79 -3.78 5.47 -12.61
C SER A 79 -4.38 6.46 -13.62
N ASP A 80 -5.60 6.94 -13.32
CA ASP A 80 -6.37 7.79 -14.22
C ASP A 80 -6.19 9.28 -13.89
N ASP A 81 -6.95 10.14 -14.55
CA ASP A 81 -6.97 11.58 -14.29
C ASP A 81 -7.49 11.92 -12.90
N TYR A 82 -6.84 12.87 -12.24
CA TYR A 82 -7.23 13.33 -10.90
C TYR A 82 -8.33 14.39 -10.98
N GLU A 83 -9.46 14.09 -10.36
CA GLU A 83 -10.53 15.07 -10.16
C GLU A 83 -10.22 15.97 -8.96
N PRO A 84 -10.49 17.30 -9.05
CA PRO A 84 -10.29 18.20 -7.91
C PRO A 84 -11.09 17.78 -6.67
N ASN A 85 -10.50 17.91 -5.50
CA ASN A 85 -11.12 17.64 -4.20
C ASN A 85 -11.53 16.18 -3.95
N LYS A 86 -11.03 15.23 -4.72
CA LYS A 86 -11.27 13.82 -4.53
C LYS A 86 -10.04 13.13 -3.92
N VAL A 87 -10.28 12.21 -2.99
CA VAL A 87 -9.22 11.40 -2.38
C VAL A 87 -8.99 10.16 -3.22
N TYR A 88 -7.73 9.84 -3.48
CA TYR A 88 -7.31 8.69 -4.25
C TYR A 88 -6.32 7.83 -3.47
N PRO A 89 -6.27 6.50 -3.75
CA PRO A 89 -5.31 5.63 -3.13
C PRO A 89 -3.89 5.97 -3.59
N SER A 90 -2.93 5.78 -2.70
CA SER A 90 -1.50 5.85 -2.97
C SER A 90 -0.76 4.94 -1.99
N ARG A 91 0.45 4.55 -2.35
CA ARG A 91 1.32 3.73 -1.48
C ARG A 91 1.47 4.32 -0.09
N ARG A 92 1.64 5.63 0.02
CA ARG A 92 1.74 6.36 1.28
C ARG A 92 0.41 6.39 2.05
N SER A 93 -0.71 6.54 1.36
CA SER A 93 -2.02 6.58 2.04
C SER A 93 -2.39 5.24 2.66
N TRP A 94 -2.02 4.12 2.05
CA TRP A 94 -2.18 2.79 2.64
C TRP A 94 -1.33 2.58 3.88
N GLU A 95 -0.07 3.03 3.86
CA GLU A 95 0.80 3.00 5.05
C GLU A 95 0.18 3.80 6.20
N ARG A 96 -0.24 5.04 5.93
CA ARG A 96 -0.87 5.90 6.94
C ARG A 96 -2.18 5.33 7.47
N LEU A 97 -2.99 4.73 6.61
CA LEU A 97 -4.20 4.01 7.02
C LEU A 97 -3.86 2.84 7.96
N SER A 98 -2.87 2.03 7.60
CA SER A 98 -2.39 0.92 8.43
C SER A 98 -2.01 1.39 9.82
N GLN A 99 -1.16 2.42 9.92
CA GLN A 99 -0.73 3.00 11.20
C GLN A 99 -1.91 3.56 12.01
N THR A 100 -2.86 4.20 11.35
CA THR A 100 -4.05 4.77 11.99
C THR A 100 -4.96 3.68 12.56
N LEU A 101 -5.23 2.62 11.80
CA LEU A 101 -6.09 1.52 12.25
C LEU A 101 -5.46 0.75 13.42
N VAL A 102 -4.14 0.54 13.40
CA VAL A 102 -3.40 -0.06 14.52
C VAL A 102 -3.50 0.83 15.77
N THR A 103 -3.22 2.11 15.62
CA THR A 103 -3.25 3.06 16.73
C THR A 103 -4.65 3.19 17.34
N ALA A 104 -5.69 3.15 16.51
CA ALA A 104 -7.09 3.18 16.95
C ALA A 104 -7.54 1.87 17.60
N GLY A 105 -6.76 0.79 17.54
CA GLY A 105 -7.09 -0.51 18.12
C GLY A 105 -8.35 -1.14 17.54
N VAL A 106 -8.67 -0.85 16.27
CA VAL A 106 -9.86 -1.39 15.62
C VAL A 106 -9.69 -2.88 15.30
N LYS A 107 -10.78 -3.62 15.37
CA LYS A 107 -10.78 -5.02 14.94
C LYS A 107 -10.82 -5.08 13.41
N TRP A 108 -10.06 -6.01 12.85
CA TRP A 108 -10.02 -6.25 11.40
C TRP A 108 -11.28 -6.99 10.93
N GLU A 109 -12.36 -6.24 10.83
CA GLU A 109 -13.67 -6.74 10.40
C GLU A 109 -14.43 -5.64 9.66
N GLN A 110 -15.35 -6.03 8.78
CA GLN A 110 -16.22 -5.07 8.12
C GLN A 110 -16.94 -4.19 9.17
N SER A 111 -16.73 -2.89 9.09
CA SER A 111 -17.37 -1.95 10.00
C SER A 111 -17.46 -0.54 9.40
N PRO A 112 -18.46 0.26 9.82
CA PRO A 112 -18.56 1.66 9.41
C PRO A 112 -17.30 2.46 9.77
N THR A 113 -16.67 2.17 10.91
CA THR A 113 -15.45 2.86 11.37
C THR A 113 -14.29 2.64 10.41
N ILE A 114 -14.02 1.38 10.03
CA ILE A 114 -12.96 1.07 9.06
C ILE A 114 -13.29 1.69 7.71
N TYR A 115 -14.54 1.60 7.26
CA TYR A 115 -14.97 2.21 6.00
C TYR A 115 -14.70 3.72 5.96
N HIS A 116 -15.15 4.47 6.97
CA HIS A 116 -14.98 5.92 6.99
C HIS A 116 -13.52 6.36 7.11
N LEU A 117 -12.73 5.67 7.94
CA LEU A 117 -11.28 5.92 8.01
C LEU A 117 -10.62 5.64 6.67
N SER A 118 -10.89 4.48 6.07
CA SER A 118 -10.34 4.10 4.76
C SER A 118 -10.72 5.11 3.69
N ALA A 119 -11.99 5.53 3.61
CA ALA A 119 -12.44 6.52 2.63
C ALA A 119 -11.69 7.85 2.73
N GLY A 120 -11.34 8.26 3.95
CA GLY A 120 -10.55 9.48 4.20
C GLY A 120 -9.09 9.39 3.75
N PHE A 121 -8.52 8.18 3.68
CA PHE A 121 -7.12 7.97 3.28
C PHE A 121 -6.95 7.52 1.84
N VAL A 122 -7.80 6.60 1.36
CA VAL A 122 -7.62 5.92 0.07
C VAL A 122 -8.77 6.14 -0.91
N GLY A 123 -9.74 6.99 -0.55
CA GLY A 123 -10.90 7.28 -1.36
C GLY A 123 -12.01 6.23 -1.24
N MET A 124 -13.20 6.59 -1.74
CA MET A 124 -14.42 5.80 -1.52
C MET A 124 -14.36 4.43 -2.20
N GLU A 125 -13.85 4.36 -3.42
CA GLU A 125 -13.81 3.13 -4.21
C GLU A 125 -12.93 2.07 -3.54
N ALA A 126 -11.69 2.41 -3.23
CA ALA A 126 -10.76 1.52 -2.55
C ALA A 126 -11.24 1.16 -1.13
N ALA A 127 -11.91 2.10 -0.44
CA ALA A 127 -12.48 1.86 0.88
C ALA A 127 -13.65 0.86 0.87
N ILE A 128 -14.53 0.93 -0.14
CA ILE A 128 -15.61 -0.03 -0.32
C ILE A 128 -15.02 -1.43 -0.55
N ALA A 129 -14.10 -1.54 -1.52
CA ALA A 129 -13.47 -2.80 -1.85
C ALA A 129 -12.73 -3.42 -0.65
N PHE A 130 -11.99 -2.61 0.12
CA PHE A 130 -11.30 -3.07 1.32
C PHE A 130 -12.26 -3.49 2.44
N ASN A 131 -13.32 -2.74 2.67
CA ASN A 131 -14.32 -3.07 3.70
C ASN A 131 -15.10 -4.35 3.33
N ASP A 132 -15.39 -4.58 2.05
CA ASP A 132 -15.99 -5.82 1.58
C ASP A 132 -15.03 -7.01 1.68
N TYR A 133 -13.75 -6.80 1.39
CA TYR A 133 -12.71 -7.82 1.61
C TYR A 133 -12.65 -8.24 3.08
N LEU A 134 -12.73 -7.31 4.02
CA LEU A 134 -12.70 -7.61 5.45
C LEU A 134 -13.91 -8.42 5.94
N ARG A 135 -15.05 -8.38 5.25
CA ARG A 135 -16.20 -9.23 5.55
C ARG A 135 -15.85 -10.71 5.41
N GLU A 136 -15.04 -11.05 4.41
CA GLU A 136 -14.66 -12.42 4.12
C GLU A 136 -13.35 -12.82 4.81
N TYR A 137 -12.51 -11.86 5.13
CA TYR A 137 -11.17 -12.05 5.72
C TYR A 137 -11.20 -12.89 7.01
N LYS A 138 -12.19 -12.71 7.89
CA LYS A 138 -12.40 -13.51 9.10
C LYS A 138 -12.77 -14.96 8.85
N ASN A 139 -13.27 -15.28 7.65
CA ASN A 139 -13.68 -16.64 7.31
C ASN A 139 -12.50 -17.47 6.81
N GLU A 140 -11.34 -16.88 6.57
CA GLU A 140 -10.10 -17.57 6.26
C GLU A 140 -9.38 -17.92 7.56
N LEU A 141 -9.67 -19.13 8.08
CA LEU A 141 -8.82 -19.71 9.13
C LEU A 141 -7.46 -20.00 8.50
N THR A 142 -6.40 -19.40 9.04
CA THR A 142 -5.05 -19.81 8.66
C THR A 142 -4.82 -21.24 9.12
N VAL A 143 -3.99 -22.00 8.36
CA VAL A 143 -3.63 -23.37 8.73
C VAL A 143 -3.00 -23.41 10.12
N GLU A 144 -2.29 -22.35 10.50
CA GLU A 144 -1.70 -22.15 11.83
C GLU A 144 -2.77 -22.07 12.93
N GLN A 145 -3.85 -21.32 12.70
CA GLN A 145 -4.97 -21.24 13.64
C GLN A 145 -5.73 -22.58 13.78
N LEU A 146 -5.80 -23.37 12.73
CA LEU A 146 -6.36 -24.73 12.78
C LEU A 146 -5.49 -25.71 13.59
N ILE A 147 -4.17 -25.50 13.59
CA ILE A 147 -3.21 -26.35 14.32
C ILE A 147 -3.09 -25.92 15.78
N ASP A 148 -2.97 -24.62 16.05
CA ASP A 148 -2.75 -24.08 17.41
C ASP A 148 -3.99 -24.13 18.30
N GLU A 149 -5.20 -23.94 17.77
CA GLU A 149 -6.41 -23.91 18.59
C GLU A 149 -6.98 -25.28 18.92
N GLY A 150 -6.55 -26.38 18.27
CA GLY A 150 -7.05 -27.74 18.55
C GLY A 150 -8.58 -27.84 18.52
N ARG A 151 -9.26 -26.80 18.13
CA ARG A 151 -10.72 -26.64 18.08
C ARG A 151 -11.23 -27.11 16.73
N ILE A 152 -11.37 -28.40 16.62
CA ILE A 152 -12.35 -28.98 15.71
C ILE A 152 -13.69 -28.76 16.42
N ASP A 153 -14.28 -27.61 16.21
CA ASP A 153 -15.67 -27.40 16.60
C ASP A 153 -16.55 -28.26 15.68
N GLU A 154 -17.29 -29.18 16.25
CA GLU A 154 -18.07 -30.24 15.55
C GLU A 154 -19.24 -29.69 14.72
N THR A 155 -19.29 -28.39 14.47
CA THR A 155 -20.32 -27.81 13.61
C THR A 155 -19.95 -27.91 12.14
N ASN A 156 -20.85 -28.43 11.37
CA ASN A 156 -20.95 -28.78 9.95
C ASN A 156 -20.30 -27.85 8.88
N ASP A 157 -19.46 -26.90 9.24
CA ASP A 157 -18.85 -25.93 8.31
C ASP A 157 -17.36 -26.19 8.02
N TRP A 158 -16.75 -27.20 8.69
CA TRP A 158 -15.34 -27.51 8.53
C TRP A 158 -14.97 -28.01 7.13
N SER A 159 -15.87 -28.72 6.46
CA SER A 159 -15.62 -29.23 5.10
C SER A 159 -15.53 -28.11 4.06
N ARG A 160 -16.33 -27.05 4.22
CA ARG A 160 -16.26 -25.83 3.37
C ARG A 160 -14.99 -25.05 3.66
N ARG A 161 -14.57 -24.93 4.92
CA ARG A 161 -13.36 -24.25 5.36
C ARG A 161 -12.09 -24.96 4.88
N LEU A 162 -12.07 -26.29 4.96
CA LEU A 162 -10.96 -27.13 4.46
C LEU A 162 -10.85 -27.09 2.93
N SER A 163 -11.98 -27.02 2.22
CA SER A 163 -11.99 -26.90 0.77
C SER A 163 -11.43 -25.55 0.31
N ARG A 164 -11.74 -24.44 1.02
CA ARG A 164 -11.18 -23.11 0.77
C ARG A 164 -9.67 -23.05 1.08
N ALA A 165 -9.24 -23.59 2.23
CA ALA A 165 -7.82 -23.66 2.58
C ALA A 165 -7.01 -24.47 1.56
N LYS A 166 -7.54 -25.60 1.05
CA LYS A 166 -6.92 -26.38 -0.02
C LYS A 166 -6.86 -25.63 -1.35
N PHE A 167 -7.83 -24.81 -1.64
CA PHE A 167 -7.84 -23.96 -2.85
C PHE A 167 -6.79 -22.86 -2.77
N SER A 168 -6.67 -22.19 -1.62
CA SER A 168 -5.63 -21.19 -1.35
C SER A 168 -4.22 -21.77 -1.46
N MET A 169 -3.97 -22.95 -0.86
CA MET A 169 -2.69 -23.65 -0.98
C MET A 169 -2.34 -24.04 -2.42
N ARG A 170 -3.32 -24.42 -3.24
CA ARG A 170 -3.08 -24.77 -4.65
C ARG A 170 -2.64 -23.58 -5.47
N ASN A 171 -3.18 -22.41 -5.19
CA ASN A 171 -2.83 -21.17 -5.91
C ASN A 171 -1.46 -20.62 -5.48
N SER A 172 -1.06 -20.79 -4.22
CA SER A 172 0.28 -20.39 -3.76
C SER A 172 1.41 -21.30 -4.26
N VAL A 173 1.12 -22.55 -4.62
CA VAL A 173 2.12 -23.51 -5.17
C VAL A 173 2.26 -23.38 -6.69
N GLN A 174 1.29 -22.78 -7.40
CA GLN A 174 1.37 -22.57 -8.86
C GLN A 174 2.04 -21.25 -9.25
N ASN A 175 2.34 -20.38 -8.30
CA ASN A 175 2.97 -19.08 -8.53
C ASN A 175 4.43 -19.01 -8.03
N ASN A 176 5.08 -20.15 -7.78
CA ASN A 176 6.51 -20.26 -7.55
C ASN A 176 7.21 -21.01 -8.71
#